data_81cd839e1ab6e028ef82b9cb323eb977
#
_entry.id   81cd839e1ab6e028ef82b9cb323eb977
#
_cell.length_a   1.000
_cell.length_b   1.000
_cell.length_c   1.000
_cell.angle_alpha   90.00
_cell.angle_beta   90.00
_cell.angle_gamma   90.00
#
_symmetry.space_group_name_H-M   'P 1'
#
loop_
_entity.id
_entity.type
_entity.pdbx_description
1 polymer ?
#
loop_
_entity_poly.entity_id
_entity_poly.type
_entity_poly.pdbx_seq_one_letter_code
_entity_poly.pdbx_strand_id
1 'polypeptide(L)'
;VVLHDREVLFRMSEKIVLIDGHSIINRAFYGVPDLTNSDGLHTNAIYGFLNIMFRILDEEKPDYLAVAFDLKAPTFRHLMYDAYKGTRKPMPEELREQVPVLKEVLQAMGIPLLMKEGFEADDLLGTAARVSEEKGINAVIVSGDRDLLQLATDNVLIRMPKTKRGT
;
A
#
# COMPACT_ATOMS: atom_id res chain seq x y z
N VAL A 1 25.21 7.97 -19.58
CA VAL A 1 25.95 8.51 -18.43
C VAL A 1 24.99 9.11 -17.43
N VAL A 2 24.07 10.02 -17.81
CA VAL A 2 23.17 10.73 -16.88
C VAL A 2 22.15 9.80 -16.18
N LEU A 3 21.65 8.77 -16.87
CA LEU A 3 20.71 7.80 -16.28
C LEU A 3 21.38 6.90 -15.24
N HIS A 4 22.63 6.52 -15.47
CA HIS A 4 23.40 5.69 -14.54
C HIS A 4 23.73 6.44 -13.24
N ASP A 5 24.06 7.71 -13.35
CA ASP A 5 24.36 8.56 -12.19
C ASP A 5 23.10 8.80 -11.32
N ARG A 6 21.92 8.94 -11.94
CA ARG A 6 20.64 9.09 -11.22
C ARG A 6 20.23 7.81 -10.47
N GLU A 7 20.41 6.64 -11.08
CA GLU A 7 20.17 5.36 -10.40
C GLU A 7 21.10 5.15 -9.20
N VAL A 8 22.37 5.54 -9.33
CA VAL A 8 23.35 5.47 -8.25
C VAL A 8 22.97 6.41 -7.11
N LEU A 9 22.60 7.67 -7.40
CA LEU A 9 22.15 8.63 -6.40
C LEU A 9 20.88 8.18 -5.69
N PHE A 10 19.91 7.61 -6.41
CA PHE A 10 18.70 7.04 -5.81
C PHE A 10 19.02 5.90 -4.84
N ARG A 11 20.02 5.09 -5.14
CA ARG A 11 20.46 3.98 -4.27
C ARG A 11 21.26 4.43 -3.05
N MET A 12 21.89 5.59 -3.09
CA MET A 12 22.74 6.11 -2.00
C MET A 12 22.00 7.00 -1.01
N SER A 13 20.80 7.49 -1.34
CA SER A 13 19.99 8.32 -0.45
C SER A 13 19.06 7.45 0.40
N GLU A 14 18.60 8.00 1.53
CA GLU A 14 17.59 7.35 2.36
C GLU A 14 16.33 7.06 1.55
N LYS A 15 15.66 5.98 1.89
CA LYS A 15 14.50 5.47 1.17
C LYS A 15 13.37 5.14 2.13
N ILE A 16 12.15 5.56 1.78
CA ILE A 16 10.91 5.13 2.41
C ILE A 16 10.10 4.26 1.45
N VAL A 17 9.56 3.16 1.94
CA VAL A 17 8.53 2.38 1.27
C VAL A 17 7.17 2.74 1.85
N LEU A 18 6.24 3.10 0.98
CA LEU A 18 4.87 3.48 1.30
C LEU A 18 3.91 2.47 0.64
N ILE A 19 3.22 1.68 1.43
CA ILE A 19 2.34 0.61 0.92
C ILE A 19 0.88 1.07 0.95
N ASP A 20 0.19 0.91 -0.17
CA ASP A 20 -1.26 1.01 -0.26
C ASP A 20 -1.90 -0.26 0.31
N GLY A 21 -2.34 -0.16 1.56
CA GLY A 21 -2.81 -1.31 2.33
C GLY A 21 -4.00 -2.03 1.69
N HIS A 22 -5.01 -1.28 1.25
CA HIS A 22 -6.20 -1.88 0.63
C HIS A 22 -5.91 -2.50 -0.73
N SER A 23 -5.09 -1.84 -1.56
CA SER A 23 -4.69 -2.40 -2.85
C SER A 23 -3.93 -3.72 -2.70
N ILE A 24 -2.98 -3.77 -1.77
CA ILE A 24 -2.15 -4.96 -1.57
C ILE A 24 -2.90 -6.09 -0.87
N ILE A 25 -3.75 -5.80 0.15
CA ILE A 25 -4.54 -6.85 0.80
C ILE A 25 -5.58 -7.46 -0.14
N ASN A 26 -6.23 -6.63 -0.95
CA ASN A 26 -7.19 -7.09 -1.95
C ASN A 26 -6.53 -8.02 -2.98
N ARG A 27 -5.33 -7.63 -3.45
CA ARG A 27 -4.55 -8.47 -4.35
C ARG A 27 -4.14 -9.79 -3.71
N ALA A 28 -3.73 -9.77 -2.44
CA ALA A 28 -3.36 -10.96 -1.69
C ALA A 28 -4.54 -11.91 -1.52
N PHE A 29 -5.73 -11.36 -1.23
CA PHE A 29 -6.96 -12.15 -1.08
C PHE A 29 -7.30 -12.97 -2.33
N TYR A 30 -7.21 -12.36 -3.51
CA TYR A 30 -7.49 -13.07 -4.76
C TYR A 30 -6.30 -13.85 -5.31
N GLY A 31 -5.10 -13.62 -4.80
CA GLY A 31 -3.88 -14.28 -5.25
C GLY A 31 -3.47 -15.50 -4.43
N VAL A 32 -4.01 -15.67 -3.23
CA VAL A 32 -3.74 -16.80 -2.33
C VAL A 32 -5.02 -17.61 -2.14
N PRO A 33 -4.96 -18.95 -2.28
CA PRO A 33 -6.10 -19.82 -1.97
C PRO A 33 -6.62 -19.57 -0.55
N ASP A 34 -7.90 -19.88 -0.34
CA ASP A 34 -8.52 -19.70 0.96
C ASP A 34 -7.78 -20.47 2.06
N LEU A 35 -7.47 -19.77 3.15
CA LEU A 35 -6.85 -20.29 4.35
C LEU A 35 -7.63 -19.80 5.56
N THR A 36 -7.88 -20.69 6.50
CA THR A 36 -8.52 -20.39 7.78
C THR A 36 -7.67 -20.92 8.93
N ASN A 37 -7.70 -20.23 10.06
CA ASN A 37 -7.11 -20.72 11.29
C ASN A 37 -8.08 -21.67 12.04
N SER A 38 -7.66 -22.20 13.19
CA SER A 38 -8.46 -23.12 14.02
C SER A 38 -9.77 -22.49 14.53
N ASP A 39 -9.84 -21.17 14.61
CA ASP A 39 -11.00 -20.42 15.11
C ASP A 39 -11.95 -19.99 13.99
N GLY A 40 -11.66 -20.39 12.75
CA GLY A 40 -12.47 -20.09 11.56
C GLY A 40 -12.21 -18.72 10.92
N LEU A 41 -11.22 -17.95 11.40
CA LEU A 41 -10.81 -16.70 10.77
C LEU A 41 -10.11 -16.99 9.44
N HIS A 42 -10.56 -16.34 8.37
CA HIS A 42 -9.83 -16.35 7.09
C HIS A 42 -8.50 -15.60 7.22
N THR A 43 -7.43 -16.15 6.67
CA THR A 43 -6.06 -15.66 6.85
C THR A 43 -5.26 -15.50 5.56
N ASN A 44 -5.83 -15.90 4.43
CA ASN A 44 -5.14 -15.89 3.12
C ASN A 44 -4.67 -14.48 2.71
N ALA A 45 -5.48 -13.46 2.93
CA ALA A 45 -5.14 -12.09 2.58
C ALA A 45 -4.02 -11.53 3.48
N ILE A 46 -4.05 -11.82 4.77
CA ILE A 46 -3.00 -11.44 5.73
C ILE A 46 -1.69 -12.11 5.35
N TYR A 47 -1.72 -13.42 5.12
CA TYR A 47 -0.55 -14.20 4.70
C TYR A 47 0.06 -13.67 3.40
N GLY A 48 -0.77 -13.44 2.39
CA GLY A 48 -0.32 -12.92 1.10
C GLY A 48 0.23 -11.49 1.20
N PHE A 49 -0.41 -10.63 2.00
CA PHE A 49 0.07 -9.28 2.26
C PHE A 49 1.47 -9.28 2.87
N LEU A 50 1.67 -10.04 3.93
CA LEU A 50 2.96 -10.13 4.62
C LEU A 50 4.05 -10.67 3.69
N ASN A 51 3.75 -11.67 2.87
CA ASN A 51 4.70 -12.19 1.90
C ASN A 51 5.11 -11.15 0.84
N ILE A 52 4.14 -10.37 0.35
CA ILE A 52 4.43 -9.27 -0.59
C ILE A 52 5.29 -8.21 0.10
N MET A 53 4.91 -7.81 1.31
CA MET A 53 5.64 -6.81 2.09
C MET A 53 7.07 -7.25 2.37
N PHE A 54 7.30 -8.46 2.87
CA PHE A 54 8.64 -8.95 3.16
C PHE A 54 9.52 -9.04 1.93
N ARG A 55 8.97 -9.45 0.78
CA ARG A 55 9.70 -9.43 -0.49
C ARG A 55 10.13 -8.01 -0.87
N ILE A 56 9.23 -7.05 -0.73
CA ILE A 56 9.53 -5.64 -1.04
C ILE A 56 10.61 -5.10 -0.12
N LEU A 57 10.53 -5.40 1.18
CA LEU A 57 11.54 -4.99 2.15
C LEU A 57 12.92 -5.59 1.84
N ASP A 58 12.95 -6.85 1.42
CA ASP A 58 14.19 -7.53 1.05
C ASP A 58 14.81 -6.97 -0.24
N GLU A 59 13.99 -6.64 -1.23
CA GLU A 59 14.44 -6.10 -2.50
C GLU A 59 14.78 -4.60 -2.42
N GLU A 60 14.00 -3.79 -1.73
CA GLU A 60 14.18 -2.34 -1.62
C GLU A 60 15.12 -1.91 -0.50
N LYS A 61 15.20 -2.69 0.58
CA LYS A 61 15.99 -2.37 1.79
C LYS A 61 15.80 -0.94 2.26
N PRO A 62 14.55 -0.52 2.55
CA PRO A 62 14.25 0.84 2.92
C PRO A 62 14.74 1.16 4.34
N ASP A 63 14.98 2.46 4.58
CA ASP A 63 15.26 2.99 5.93
C ASP A 63 13.96 3.21 6.71
N TYR A 64 12.86 3.47 6.00
CA TYR A 64 11.53 3.74 6.58
C TYR A 64 10.45 2.96 5.84
N LEU A 65 9.39 2.60 6.58
CA LEU A 65 8.23 1.90 6.06
C LEU A 65 6.97 2.46 6.69
N ALA A 66 5.93 2.67 5.89
CA ALA A 66 4.58 2.95 6.38
C ALA A 66 3.54 2.30 5.46
N VAL A 67 2.37 2.01 6.02
CA VAL A 67 1.24 1.44 5.30
C VAL A 67 0.04 2.36 5.44
N ALA A 68 -0.56 2.76 4.33
CA ALA A 68 -1.75 3.60 4.32
C ALA A 68 -3.02 2.77 4.16
N PHE A 69 -4.05 3.14 4.92
CA PHE A 69 -5.39 2.54 4.84
C PHE A 69 -6.46 3.62 4.77
N ASP A 70 -7.54 3.33 4.04
CA ASP A 70 -8.77 4.12 4.12
C ASP A 70 -9.48 3.84 5.45
N LEU A 71 -10.12 4.87 6.00
CA LEU A 71 -11.10 4.73 7.05
C LEU A 71 -12.50 4.55 6.45
N LYS A 72 -13.43 3.97 7.22
CA LYS A 72 -14.83 3.79 6.78
C LYS A 72 -15.61 5.10 6.66
N ALA A 73 -15.09 6.20 7.19
CA ALA A 73 -15.74 7.50 7.15
C ALA A 73 -15.78 8.09 5.72
N PRO A 74 -16.79 8.90 5.39
CA PRO A 74 -16.84 9.61 4.13
C PRO A 74 -15.61 10.51 3.95
N THR A 75 -15.04 10.53 2.74
CA THR A 75 -13.96 11.43 2.39
C THR A 75 -14.48 12.76 1.86
N PHE A 76 -13.62 13.76 1.70
CA PHE A 76 -14.01 15.04 1.11
C PHE A 76 -14.62 14.87 -0.30
N ARG A 77 -14.19 13.84 -1.06
CA ARG A 77 -14.75 13.52 -2.38
C ARG A 77 -16.20 13.07 -2.30
N HIS A 78 -16.57 12.29 -1.27
CA HIS A 78 -17.94 11.88 -1.02
C HIS A 78 -18.84 13.09 -0.65
N LEU A 79 -18.29 14.04 0.11
CA LEU A 79 -18.99 15.27 0.48
C LEU A 79 -19.19 16.21 -0.72
N MET A 80 -18.30 16.19 -1.69
CA MET A 80 -18.41 16.99 -2.92
C MET A 80 -19.27 16.34 -4.00
N TYR A 81 -19.36 15.01 -4.00
CA TYR A 81 -20.09 14.26 -5.02
C TYR A 81 -20.69 12.97 -4.44
N ASP A 82 -21.99 12.97 -4.17
CA ASP A 82 -22.71 11.87 -3.50
C ASP A 82 -22.60 10.51 -4.19
N ALA A 83 -22.45 10.48 -5.52
CA ALA A 83 -22.30 9.25 -6.29
C ALA A 83 -20.84 8.72 -6.34
N TYR A 84 -19.89 9.38 -5.68
CA TYR A 84 -18.50 8.96 -5.70
C TYR A 84 -18.33 7.55 -5.14
N LYS A 85 -17.79 6.65 -5.97
CA LYS A 85 -17.62 5.21 -5.66
C LYS A 85 -18.94 4.45 -5.35
N GLY A 86 -20.11 5.05 -5.57
CA GLY A 86 -21.41 4.42 -5.27
C GLY A 86 -21.72 3.14 -6.03
N THR A 87 -21.01 2.86 -7.15
CA THR A 87 -21.15 1.66 -7.98
C THR A 87 -20.16 0.55 -7.63
N ARG A 88 -19.25 0.76 -6.67
CA ARG A 88 -18.29 -0.26 -6.29
C ARG A 88 -18.99 -1.43 -5.58
N LYS A 89 -18.64 -2.65 -5.96
CA LYS A 89 -19.08 -3.85 -5.24
C LYS A 89 -18.56 -3.82 -3.81
N PRO A 90 -19.38 -4.25 -2.82
CA PRO A 90 -18.93 -4.34 -1.43
C PRO A 90 -17.78 -5.35 -1.31
N MET A 91 -16.88 -5.10 -0.36
CA MET A 91 -15.80 -6.01 -0.03
C MET A 91 -16.37 -7.33 0.50
N PRO A 92 -15.88 -8.51 0.03
CA PRO A 92 -16.28 -9.80 0.59
C PRO A 92 -16.08 -9.84 2.10
N GLU A 93 -16.96 -10.53 2.82
CA GLU A 93 -16.89 -10.63 4.30
C GLU A 93 -15.58 -11.27 4.76
N GLU A 94 -15.15 -12.32 4.06
CA GLU A 94 -13.91 -13.05 4.33
C GLU A 94 -12.66 -12.16 4.21
N LEU A 95 -12.69 -11.15 3.36
CA LEU A 95 -11.63 -10.15 3.28
C LEU A 95 -11.82 -9.06 4.34
N ARG A 96 -13.06 -8.64 4.57
CA ARG A 96 -13.39 -7.56 5.50
C ARG A 96 -12.93 -7.89 6.92
N GLU A 97 -13.10 -9.13 7.38
CA GLU A 97 -12.67 -9.58 8.70
C GLU A 97 -11.14 -9.58 8.87
N GLN A 98 -10.39 -9.74 7.78
CA GLN A 98 -8.92 -9.78 7.81
C GLN A 98 -8.28 -8.40 7.93
N VAL A 99 -8.95 -7.34 7.47
CA VAL A 99 -8.37 -5.97 7.48
C VAL A 99 -8.01 -5.48 8.89
N PRO A 100 -8.90 -5.52 9.90
CA PRO A 100 -8.55 -5.10 11.25
C PRO A 100 -7.44 -5.96 11.86
N VAL A 101 -7.44 -7.26 11.60
CA VAL A 101 -6.39 -8.17 12.09
C VAL A 101 -5.03 -7.84 11.46
N LEU A 102 -4.99 -7.58 10.16
CA LEU A 102 -3.77 -7.12 9.51
C LEU A 102 -3.24 -5.83 10.13
N LYS A 103 -4.11 -4.86 10.40
CA LYS A 103 -3.70 -3.61 11.08
C LYS A 103 -3.08 -3.87 12.45
N GLU A 104 -3.67 -4.76 13.24
CA GLU A 104 -3.11 -5.16 14.54
C GLU A 104 -1.73 -5.81 14.40
N VAL A 105 -1.56 -6.71 13.42
CA VAL A 105 -0.27 -7.35 13.13
C VAL A 105 0.78 -6.31 12.76
N LEU A 106 0.47 -5.39 11.86
CA LEU A 106 1.39 -4.34 11.44
C LEU A 106 1.78 -3.42 12.60
N GLN A 107 0.82 -3.05 13.46
CA GLN A 107 1.07 -2.26 14.66
C GLN A 107 1.97 -3.01 15.66
N ALA A 108 1.73 -4.30 15.87
CA ALA A 108 2.56 -5.16 16.71
C ALA A 108 4.00 -5.29 16.18
N MET A 109 4.19 -5.20 14.87
CA MET A 109 5.50 -5.15 14.23
C MET A 109 6.18 -3.77 14.32
N GLY A 110 5.52 -2.77 14.89
CA GLY A 110 6.03 -1.40 14.97
C GLY A 110 5.97 -0.62 13.65
N ILE A 111 5.14 -1.07 12.70
CA ILE A 111 4.99 -0.41 11.39
C ILE A 111 3.96 0.73 11.50
N PRO A 112 4.31 1.98 11.17
CA PRO A 112 3.39 3.09 11.16
C PRO A 112 2.24 2.88 10.18
N LEU A 113 1.00 3.11 10.63
CA LEU A 113 -0.19 3.12 9.79
C LEU A 113 -0.60 4.57 9.51
N LEU A 114 -0.78 4.90 8.24
CA LEU A 114 -1.25 6.20 7.80
C LEU A 114 -2.76 6.10 7.56
N MET A 115 -3.53 6.74 8.43
CA MET A 115 -4.99 6.82 8.34
C MET A 115 -5.44 8.20 8.80
N LYS A 116 -6.33 8.83 8.06
CA LYS A 116 -6.88 10.14 8.42
C LYS A 116 -8.32 10.25 7.97
N GLU A 117 -9.19 10.64 8.88
CA GLU A 117 -10.59 10.90 8.57
C GLU A 117 -10.73 12.00 7.52
N GLY A 118 -11.64 11.80 6.57
CA GLY A 118 -11.89 12.72 5.47
C GLY A 118 -10.96 12.57 4.25
N PHE A 119 -9.91 11.75 4.35
CA PHE A 119 -8.95 11.52 3.26
C PHE A 119 -8.87 10.04 2.88
N GLU A 120 -8.52 9.79 1.62
CA GLU A 120 -8.25 8.43 1.14
C GLU A 120 -6.78 8.07 1.33
N ALA A 121 -6.46 6.78 1.29
CA ALA A 121 -5.08 6.30 1.36
C ALA A 121 -4.20 6.94 0.28
N ASP A 122 -4.74 7.15 -0.92
CA ASP A 122 -4.02 7.77 -2.04
C ASP A 122 -3.56 9.21 -1.71
N ASP A 123 -4.39 9.97 -1.00
CA ASP A 123 -4.05 11.32 -0.54
C ASP A 123 -2.90 11.27 0.48
N LEU A 124 -2.92 10.30 1.37
CA LEU A 124 -1.90 10.10 2.39
C LEU A 124 -0.59 9.63 1.78
N LEU A 125 -0.64 8.70 0.82
CA LEU A 125 0.54 8.22 0.09
C LEU A 125 1.19 9.35 -0.70
N GLY A 126 0.41 10.13 -1.43
CA GLY A 126 0.89 11.28 -2.19
C GLY A 126 1.52 12.36 -1.30
N THR A 127 0.88 12.64 -0.17
CA THR A 127 1.39 13.62 0.80
C THR A 127 2.70 13.13 1.44
N ALA A 128 2.75 11.87 1.89
CA ALA A 128 3.94 11.29 2.49
C ALA A 128 5.12 11.25 1.51
N ALA A 129 4.87 10.89 0.25
CA ALA A 129 5.89 10.89 -0.79
C ALA A 129 6.44 12.29 -1.05
N ARG A 130 5.57 13.31 -1.16
CA ARG A 130 5.97 14.71 -1.34
C ARG A 130 6.80 15.23 -0.16
N VAL A 131 6.36 14.97 1.06
CA VAL A 131 7.10 15.38 2.27
C VAL A 131 8.46 14.69 2.34
N SER A 132 8.54 13.42 1.94
CA SER A 132 9.81 12.68 1.87
C SER A 132 10.75 13.29 0.84
N GLU A 133 10.25 13.62 -0.35
CA GLU A 133 11.02 14.27 -1.41
C GLU A 133 11.58 15.64 -0.97
N GLU A 134 10.75 16.45 -0.30
CA GLU A 134 11.18 17.73 0.28
C GLU A 134 12.31 17.58 1.30
N LYS A 135 12.40 16.45 1.98
CA LYS A 135 13.46 16.10 2.93
C LYS A 135 14.66 15.38 2.30
N GLY A 136 14.67 15.20 1.00
CA GLY A 136 15.72 14.48 0.29
C GLY A 136 15.68 12.96 0.46
N ILE A 137 14.53 12.40 0.86
CA ILE A 137 14.28 10.97 1.02
C ILE A 137 13.54 10.46 -0.22
N ASN A 138 14.08 9.43 -0.86
CA ASN A 138 13.40 8.79 -1.98
C ASN A 138 12.22 7.94 -1.51
N ALA A 139 11.12 7.97 -2.23
CA ALA A 139 9.94 7.20 -1.92
C ALA A 139 9.67 6.12 -2.96
N VAL A 140 9.26 4.93 -2.50
CA VAL A 140 8.73 3.86 -3.33
C VAL A 140 7.30 3.60 -2.86
N ILE A 141 6.31 3.98 -3.67
CA ILE A 141 4.91 3.69 -3.42
C ILE A 141 4.59 2.32 -4.01
N VAL A 142 4.04 1.43 -3.20
CA VAL A 142 3.63 0.08 -3.60
C VAL A 142 2.12 0.01 -3.67
N SER A 143 1.57 -0.09 -4.87
CA SER A 143 0.14 -0.22 -5.13
C SER A 143 -0.13 -0.95 -6.44
N GLY A 144 -1.28 -1.62 -6.53
CA GLY A 144 -1.81 -2.14 -7.79
C GLY A 144 -2.69 -1.13 -8.53
N ASP A 145 -2.95 0.03 -7.95
CA ASP A 145 -3.76 1.07 -8.55
C ASP A 145 -2.94 1.93 -9.52
N ARG A 146 -3.38 1.97 -10.78
CA ARG A 146 -2.71 2.76 -11.83
C ARG A 146 -2.90 4.26 -11.66
N ASP A 147 -3.91 4.69 -10.92
CA ASP A 147 -4.17 6.11 -10.68
C ASP A 147 -3.03 6.75 -9.88
N LEU A 148 -2.29 5.95 -9.09
CA LEU A 148 -1.10 6.41 -8.36
C LEU A 148 0.12 6.68 -9.26
N LEU A 149 0.12 6.25 -10.52
CA LEU A 149 1.21 6.56 -11.46
C LEU A 149 1.41 8.07 -11.67
N GLN A 150 0.37 8.87 -11.48
CA GLN A 150 0.46 10.34 -11.53
C GLN A 150 1.35 10.95 -10.43
N LEU A 151 1.65 10.19 -9.38
CA LEU A 151 2.51 10.64 -8.28
C LEU A 151 4.00 10.44 -8.56
N ALA A 152 4.37 9.75 -9.64
CA ALA A 152 5.75 9.46 -9.97
C ALA A 152 6.53 10.74 -10.29
N THR A 153 7.73 10.85 -9.71
CA THR A 153 8.71 11.91 -9.96
C THR A 153 10.10 11.29 -10.13
N ASP A 154 11.13 12.10 -10.27
CA ASP A 154 12.52 11.60 -10.25
C ASP A 154 12.90 10.92 -8.92
N ASN A 155 12.22 11.28 -7.82
CA ASN A 155 12.50 10.78 -6.45
C ASN A 155 11.36 9.94 -5.87
N VAL A 156 10.26 9.77 -6.60
CA VAL A 156 9.11 8.96 -6.21
C VAL A 156 8.84 7.91 -7.28
N LEU A 157 9.08 6.65 -6.94
CA LEU A 157 8.83 5.51 -7.82
C LEU A 157 7.52 4.81 -7.43
N ILE A 158 6.79 4.35 -8.43
CA ILE A 158 5.59 3.53 -8.24
C ILE A 158 5.93 2.08 -8.58
N ARG A 159 5.83 1.22 -7.58
CA ARG A 159 6.05 -0.21 -7.71
C ARG A 159 4.72 -0.95 -7.74
N MET A 160 4.42 -1.53 -8.88
CA MET A 160 3.22 -2.34 -9.06
C MET A 160 3.59 -3.83 -8.95
N PRO A 161 3.01 -4.57 -7.98
CA PRO A 161 3.27 -6.00 -7.86
C PRO A 161 2.82 -6.73 -9.12
N LYS A 162 3.69 -7.56 -9.71
CA LYS A 162 3.36 -8.35 -10.90
C LYS A 162 2.30 -9.40 -10.57
N THR A 163 1.28 -9.53 -11.42
CA THR A 163 0.41 -10.71 -11.40
C THR A 163 1.16 -11.84 -12.09
N LYS A 164 1.39 -12.97 -11.41
CA LYS A 164 1.69 -14.19 -12.14
C LYS A 164 0.42 -14.52 -12.94
N ARG A 165 0.44 -14.25 -14.24
CA ARG A 165 -0.55 -14.90 -15.13
C ARG A 165 -0.26 -16.38 -15.02
N GLY A 166 -1.26 -17.16 -14.64
CA GLY A 166 -1.17 -18.61 -14.71
C GLY A 166 -0.73 -19.02 -16.10
N THR A 167 0.24 -19.89 -16.17
CA THR A 167 0.55 -20.70 -17.34
C THR A 167 -0.61 -21.62 -17.61
#